data_6d4e0c8c5aebfcaa6a60996ae85ef43d
#
_entry.id   6d4e0c8c5aebfcaa6a60996ae85ef43d
#
_cell.length_a   1.000
_cell.length_b   1.000
_cell.length_c   1.000
_cell.angle_alpha   90.00
_cell.angle_beta   90.00
_cell.angle_gamma   90.00
#
_symmetry.space_group_name_H-M   'P 1'
#
loop_
_entity.id
_entity.type
_entity.pdbx_description
1 polymer ?
#
loop_
_entity_poly.entity_id
_entity_poly.type
_entity_poly.pdbx_seq_one_letter_code
_entity_poly.pdbx_strand_id
1 'polypeptide(L)'
;MLTGADRIAADGSVANKVGTYGLAVLASHHKVPFVVVAPMSTVDPDTPDGAAIIVEHRPADEVTRIAGKPVAPAGTSAYNPAFDVTPPGLLTAIVTERGVARPVNAGTLRVLSAGSCNAEGPPADVYVER
;
A
#
# COMPACT_ATOMS: atom_id res chain seq x y z
N MET A 1 10.73 -4.24 5.28
CA MET A 1 10.44 -2.88 4.80
C MET A 1 9.07 -2.48 5.32
N LEU A 2 8.89 -1.23 5.80
CA LEU A 2 7.61 -0.77 6.34
C LEU A 2 7.11 0.42 5.52
N THR A 3 5.80 0.49 5.28
CA THR A 3 5.13 1.64 4.66
C THR A 3 3.75 1.86 5.28
N GLY A 4 3.17 3.04 5.06
CA GLY A 4 1.77 3.33 5.36
C GLY A 4 0.84 2.90 4.23
N ALA A 5 -0.41 3.32 4.32
CA ALA A 5 -1.41 3.21 3.26
C ALA A 5 -2.35 4.42 3.29
N ASP A 6 -2.77 4.87 2.11
CA ASP A 6 -3.84 5.87 1.95
C ASP A 6 -5.21 5.20 1.83
N ARG A 7 -5.25 3.98 1.26
CA ARG A 7 -6.45 3.13 1.18
C ARG A 7 -6.05 1.66 1.07
N ILE A 8 -6.85 0.79 1.67
CA ILE A 8 -6.72 -0.67 1.58
C ILE A 8 -8.07 -1.21 1.12
N ALA A 9 -8.09 -1.86 -0.04
CA ALA A 9 -9.28 -2.50 -0.59
C ALA A 9 -9.63 -3.81 0.13
N ALA A 10 -10.84 -4.32 -0.08
CA ALA A 10 -11.35 -5.53 0.58
C ALA A 10 -10.50 -6.79 0.29
N ASP A 11 -9.85 -6.86 -0.89
CA ASP A 11 -8.96 -7.97 -1.26
C ASP A 11 -7.57 -7.87 -0.63
N GLY A 12 -7.22 -6.72 -0.02
CA GLY A 12 -5.91 -6.40 0.54
C GLY A 12 -4.98 -5.63 -0.39
N SER A 13 -5.44 -5.21 -1.57
CA SER A 13 -4.72 -4.26 -2.41
C SER A 13 -4.55 -2.91 -1.70
N VAL A 14 -3.38 -2.31 -1.80
CA VAL A 14 -3.03 -1.09 -1.07
C VAL A 14 -2.70 0.04 -2.02
N ALA A 15 -3.42 1.16 -1.92
CA ALA A 15 -3.02 2.42 -2.51
C ALA A 15 -2.17 3.21 -1.52
N ASN A 16 -1.03 3.70 -1.97
CA ASN A 16 -0.14 4.55 -1.19
C ASN A 16 0.64 5.47 -2.13
N LYS A 17 1.42 6.40 -1.57
CA LYS A 17 2.22 7.35 -2.33
C LYS A 17 2.94 6.65 -3.48
N VAL A 18 2.86 7.26 -4.67
CA VAL A 18 3.50 6.74 -5.90
C VAL A 18 4.97 6.38 -5.65
N GLY A 19 5.37 5.18 -6.12
CA GLY A 19 6.66 4.55 -5.83
C GLY A 19 6.57 3.35 -4.88
N THR A 20 5.47 3.22 -4.13
CA THR A 20 5.25 2.09 -3.19
C THR A 20 5.19 0.75 -3.92
N TYR A 21 4.49 0.68 -5.06
CA TYR A 21 4.44 -0.54 -5.87
C TYR A 21 5.83 -0.97 -6.34
N GLY A 22 6.64 -0.03 -6.85
CA GLY A 22 8.01 -0.32 -7.28
C GLY A 22 8.87 -0.87 -6.15
N LEU A 23 8.74 -0.30 -4.94
CA LEU A 23 9.44 -0.80 -3.75
C LEU A 23 8.96 -2.20 -3.34
N ALA A 24 7.66 -2.49 -3.43
CA ALA A 24 7.11 -3.81 -3.13
C ALA A 24 7.62 -4.88 -4.10
N VAL A 25 7.72 -4.56 -5.39
CA VAL A 25 8.32 -5.45 -6.41
C VAL A 25 9.79 -5.75 -6.10
N LEU A 26 10.58 -4.72 -5.77
CA LEU A 26 11.99 -4.89 -5.38
C LEU A 26 12.12 -5.72 -4.11
N ALA A 27 11.30 -5.46 -3.09
CA ALA A 27 11.28 -6.22 -1.86
C ALA A 27 10.97 -7.71 -2.13
N SER A 28 9.97 -7.99 -2.96
CA SER A 28 9.62 -9.36 -3.37
C SER A 28 10.77 -10.05 -4.09
N HIS A 29 11.41 -9.38 -5.06
CA HIS A 29 12.56 -9.91 -5.80
C HIS A 29 13.71 -10.27 -4.86
N HIS A 30 14.01 -9.42 -3.88
CA HIS A 30 15.11 -9.62 -2.93
C HIS A 30 14.68 -10.40 -1.67
N LYS A 31 13.46 -10.94 -1.63
CA LYS A 31 12.90 -11.69 -0.49
C LYS A 31 12.91 -10.91 0.83
N VAL A 32 12.77 -9.59 0.74
CA VAL A 32 12.65 -8.71 1.91
C VAL A 32 11.17 -8.60 2.28
N PRO A 33 10.79 -8.88 3.54
CA PRO A 33 9.40 -8.69 3.98
C PRO A 33 8.92 -7.26 3.76
N PHE A 34 7.74 -7.10 3.12
CA PHE A 34 7.10 -5.81 2.88
C PHE A 34 5.80 -5.73 3.69
N VAL A 35 5.79 -4.88 4.71
CA VAL A 35 4.70 -4.78 5.67
C VAL A 35 4.06 -3.40 5.58
N VAL A 36 2.74 -3.38 5.49
CA VAL A 36 1.94 -2.15 5.55
C VAL A 36 1.45 -1.94 6.98
N VAL A 37 1.60 -0.72 7.50
CA VAL A 37 1.11 -0.34 8.83
C VAL A 37 0.15 0.83 8.66
N ALA A 38 -1.12 0.63 8.99
CA ALA A 38 -2.16 1.64 8.81
C ALA A 38 -3.30 1.42 9.82
N PRO A 39 -4.04 2.47 10.21
CA PRO A 39 -5.20 2.30 11.07
C PRO A 39 -6.32 1.54 10.33
N MET A 40 -7.18 0.86 11.08
CA MET A 40 -8.31 0.11 10.51
C MET A 40 -9.26 1.00 9.70
N SER A 41 -9.34 2.29 10.00
CA SER A 41 -10.11 3.27 9.24
C SER A 41 -9.62 3.47 7.79
N THR A 42 -8.41 3.01 7.47
CA THR A 42 -7.87 3.03 6.10
C THR A 42 -8.41 1.88 5.24
N VAL A 43 -8.93 0.82 5.87
CA VAL A 43 -9.55 -0.31 5.17
C VAL A 43 -10.93 0.09 4.70
N ASP A 44 -11.14 0.00 3.38
CA ASP A 44 -12.40 0.29 2.71
C ASP A 44 -13.03 -1.02 2.22
N PRO A 45 -14.01 -1.57 2.95
CA PRO A 45 -14.66 -2.82 2.59
C PRO A 45 -15.56 -2.71 1.36
N ASP A 46 -15.95 -1.48 0.97
CA ASP A 46 -16.83 -1.24 -0.17
C ASP A 46 -16.05 -1.17 -1.50
N THR A 47 -14.72 -0.99 -1.44
CA THR A 47 -13.83 -1.10 -2.60
C THR A 47 -13.36 -2.57 -2.72
N PRO A 48 -13.85 -3.33 -3.73
CA PRO A 48 -13.65 -4.79 -3.77
C PRO A 48 -12.19 -5.21 -3.99
N ASP A 49 -11.46 -4.48 -4.83
CA ASP A 49 -10.09 -4.81 -5.24
C ASP A 49 -9.29 -3.57 -5.66
N GLY A 50 -8.02 -3.80 -6.01
CA GLY A 50 -7.12 -2.73 -6.42
C GLY A 50 -7.52 -2.01 -7.71
N ALA A 51 -8.25 -2.67 -8.62
CA ALA A 51 -8.70 -2.06 -9.87
C ALA A 51 -9.86 -1.06 -9.63
N ALA A 52 -10.61 -1.26 -8.55
CA ALA A 52 -11.69 -0.35 -8.15
C ALA A 52 -11.18 0.89 -7.38
N ILE A 53 -9.92 0.93 -6.99
CA ILE A 53 -9.35 2.10 -6.31
C ILE A 53 -9.20 3.25 -7.31
N ILE A 54 -9.88 4.37 -7.02
CA ILE A 54 -9.75 5.59 -7.83
C ILE A 54 -8.46 6.30 -7.44
N VAL A 55 -7.51 6.38 -8.39
CA VAL A 55 -6.25 7.11 -8.21
C VAL A 55 -6.41 8.55 -8.67
N GLU A 56 -6.14 9.50 -7.77
CA GLU A 56 -6.13 10.93 -8.08
C GLU A 56 -4.98 11.26 -9.03
N HIS A 57 -5.29 12.00 -10.09
CA HIS A 57 -4.30 12.63 -10.98
C HIS A 57 -4.11 14.08 -10.60
N ARG A 58 -2.89 14.43 -10.25
CA ARG A 58 -2.52 15.78 -9.83
C ARG A 58 -2.14 16.66 -11.02
N PRO A 59 -2.24 18.00 -10.90
CA PRO A 59 -1.88 18.92 -11.97
C PRO A 59 -0.47 18.68 -12.51
N ALA A 60 -0.31 18.77 -13.83
CA ALA A 60 0.99 18.64 -14.50
C ALA A 60 2.01 19.68 -14.01
N ASP A 61 1.55 20.86 -13.60
CA ASP A 61 2.40 21.95 -13.09
C ASP A 61 3.22 21.55 -11.84
N GLU A 62 2.75 20.59 -11.04
CA GLU A 62 3.53 20.09 -9.88
C GLU A 62 4.85 19.42 -10.27
N VAL A 63 4.95 18.89 -11.48
CA VAL A 63 6.17 18.22 -11.99
C VAL A 63 6.87 18.98 -13.10
N THR A 64 6.16 19.92 -13.76
CA THR A 64 6.72 20.70 -14.87
C THR A 64 7.21 22.08 -14.43
N ARG A 65 6.92 22.50 -13.18
CA ARG A 65 7.32 23.78 -12.60
C ARG A 65 7.91 23.62 -11.21
N ILE A 66 8.92 24.44 -10.91
CA ILE A 66 9.48 24.58 -9.55
C ILE A 66 9.47 26.07 -9.19
N ALA A 67 8.86 26.42 -8.05
CA ALA A 67 8.70 27.80 -7.60
C ALA A 67 8.15 28.73 -8.70
N GLY A 68 7.16 28.24 -9.48
CA GLY A 68 6.52 28.98 -10.57
C GLY A 68 7.34 29.05 -11.88
N LYS A 69 8.57 28.56 -11.89
CA LYS A 69 9.44 28.55 -13.08
C LYS A 69 9.32 27.21 -13.83
N PRO A 70 9.15 27.22 -15.18
CA PRO A 70 9.13 26.00 -15.95
C PRO A 70 10.50 25.31 -15.91
N VAL A 71 10.49 23.98 -15.68
CA VAL A 71 11.66 23.11 -15.69
C VAL A 71 11.57 22.02 -16.76
N ALA A 72 10.44 21.94 -17.43
CA ALA A 72 10.22 21.05 -18.57
C ALA A 72 10.04 21.88 -19.88
N PRO A 73 10.34 21.31 -21.05
CA PRO A 73 10.06 21.96 -22.34
C PRO A 73 8.58 22.35 -22.49
N ALA A 74 8.32 23.43 -23.24
CA ALA A 74 6.93 23.86 -23.52
C ALA A 74 6.16 22.74 -24.23
N GLY A 75 4.92 22.50 -23.80
CA GLY A 75 4.06 21.46 -24.36
C GLY A 75 4.32 20.04 -23.79
N THR A 76 5.20 19.87 -22.80
CA THR A 76 5.38 18.57 -22.13
C THR A 76 4.08 18.15 -21.43
N SER A 77 3.57 16.97 -21.78
CA SER A 77 2.52 16.31 -21.00
C SER A 77 3.14 15.60 -19.81
N ALA A 78 2.47 15.62 -18.65
CA ALA A 78 2.93 14.94 -17.45
C ALA A 78 1.87 13.93 -16.98
N TYR A 79 2.32 12.71 -16.67
CA TYR A 79 1.54 11.71 -15.96
C TYR A 79 1.92 11.81 -14.48
N ASN A 80 1.01 12.34 -13.64
CA ASN A 80 1.26 12.66 -12.24
C ASN A 80 0.21 12.02 -11.31
N PRO A 81 0.18 10.68 -11.16
CA PRO A 81 -0.70 10.03 -10.21
C PRO A 81 -0.21 10.31 -8.77
N ALA A 82 -1.15 10.57 -7.85
CA ALA A 82 -0.83 10.77 -6.44
C ALA A 82 -0.39 9.47 -5.75
N PHE A 83 -0.97 8.33 -6.18
CA PHE A 83 -0.80 7.01 -5.60
C PHE A 83 -0.48 5.98 -6.68
N ASP A 84 0.12 4.87 -6.27
CA ASP A 84 0.10 3.61 -7.01
C ASP A 84 -0.57 2.50 -6.18
N VAL A 85 -0.95 1.43 -6.84
CA VAL A 85 -1.67 0.31 -6.21
C VAL A 85 -0.77 -0.92 -6.16
N THR A 86 -0.56 -1.42 -4.94
CA THR A 86 0.23 -2.62 -4.66
C THR A 86 -0.72 -3.80 -4.43
N PRO A 87 -0.64 -4.89 -5.22
CA PRO A 87 -1.48 -6.06 -5.03
C PRO A 87 -1.11 -6.84 -3.77
N PRO A 88 -2.05 -7.58 -3.15
CA PRO A 88 -1.84 -8.30 -1.90
C PRO A 88 -0.72 -9.35 -1.98
N GLY A 89 -0.49 -9.95 -3.14
CA GLY A 89 0.58 -10.95 -3.34
C GLY A 89 2.02 -10.43 -3.17
N LEU A 90 2.22 -9.11 -3.17
CA LEU A 90 3.52 -8.49 -2.88
C LEU A 90 3.69 -8.10 -1.41
N LEU A 91 2.63 -8.24 -0.60
CA LEU A 91 2.61 -7.84 0.80
C LEU A 91 2.84 -9.05 1.72
N THR A 92 3.72 -8.90 2.68
CA THR A 92 3.96 -9.90 3.72
C THR A 92 2.87 -9.88 4.78
N ALA A 93 2.45 -8.68 5.18
CA ALA A 93 1.40 -8.47 6.18
C ALA A 93 0.84 -7.05 6.12
N ILE A 94 -0.38 -6.89 6.63
CA ILE A 94 -0.96 -5.58 6.98
C ILE A 94 -1.17 -5.57 8.49
N VAL A 95 -0.63 -4.55 9.15
CA VAL A 95 -0.71 -4.34 10.61
C VAL A 95 -1.63 -3.17 10.90
N THR A 96 -2.58 -3.38 11.79
CA THR A 96 -3.51 -2.35 12.26
C THR A 96 -3.57 -2.35 13.80
N GLU A 97 -4.26 -1.39 14.40
CA GLU A 97 -4.52 -1.40 15.84
C GLU A 97 -5.41 -2.58 16.29
N ARG A 98 -6.04 -3.29 15.34
CA ARG A 98 -6.87 -4.48 15.62
C ARG A 98 -6.12 -5.80 15.43
N GLY A 99 -4.88 -5.77 14.96
CA GLY A 99 -4.06 -6.96 14.77
C GLY A 99 -3.38 -7.00 13.41
N VAL A 100 -3.00 -8.21 12.97
CA VAL A 100 -2.19 -8.46 11.78
C VAL A 100 -2.95 -9.35 10.79
N ALA A 101 -3.11 -8.87 9.55
CA ALA A 101 -3.57 -9.69 8.43
C ALA A 101 -2.36 -10.37 7.77
N ARG A 102 -2.24 -11.69 7.95
CA ARG A 102 -1.23 -12.53 7.31
C ARG A 102 -1.79 -13.96 7.14
N PRO A 103 -1.84 -14.51 5.92
CA PRO A 103 -1.54 -13.85 4.63
C PRO A 103 -2.48 -12.68 4.36
N VAL A 104 -2.07 -11.77 3.45
CA VAL A 104 -2.91 -10.63 3.05
C VAL A 104 -3.95 -11.12 2.05
N ASN A 105 -5.22 -11.11 2.44
CA ASN A 105 -6.36 -11.45 1.59
C ASN A 105 -7.67 -10.96 2.23
N ALA A 106 -8.77 -11.07 1.47
CA ALA A 106 -10.09 -10.63 1.92
C ALA A 106 -10.57 -11.34 3.20
N GLY A 107 -10.20 -12.61 3.40
CA GLY A 107 -10.61 -13.38 4.58
C GLY A 107 -9.96 -12.83 5.85
N THR A 108 -8.64 -12.64 5.85
CA THR A 108 -7.89 -12.13 7.00
C THR A 108 -8.27 -10.69 7.35
N LEU A 109 -8.50 -9.83 6.34
CA LEU A 109 -8.95 -8.46 6.56
C LEU A 109 -10.37 -8.41 7.15
N ARG A 110 -11.27 -9.27 6.68
CA ARG A 110 -12.64 -9.35 7.24
C ARG A 110 -12.62 -9.77 8.71
N VAL A 111 -11.77 -10.71 9.11
CA VAL A 111 -11.60 -11.12 10.51
C VAL A 111 -11.13 -9.95 11.36
N LEU A 112 -10.15 -9.17 10.90
CA LEU A 112 -9.70 -7.95 11.59
C LEU A 112 -10.82 -6.91 11.71
N SER A 113 -11.60 -6.71 10.65
CA SER A 113 -12.72 -5.77 10.63
C SER A 113 -13.81 -6.15 11.64
N ALA A 114 -14.07 -7.43 11.82
CA ALA A 114 -15.07 -7.97 12.76
C ALA A 114 -14.64 -7.87 14.24
N GLY A 115 -13.42 -7.43 14.54
CA GLY A 115 -12.91 -7.28 15.90
C GLY A 115 -12.50 -8.58 16.58
N SER A 116 -12.37 -9.68 15.86
CA SER A 116 -11.83 -10.95 16.38
C SER A 116 -10.32 -10.85 16.45
N CYS A 117 -9.78 -10.40 17.60
CA CYS A 117 -8.35 -10.48 17.88
C CYS A 117 -7.91 -11.94 17.95
N ASN A 118 -7.37 -12.51 16.87
CA ASN A 118 -6.47 -13.64 17.01
C ASN A 118 -5.10 -13.07 17.41
N ALA A 119 -4.85 -13.03 18.70
CA ALA A 119 -3.54 -12.74 19.29
C ALA A 119 -2.63 -13.97 19.15
N GLU A 120 -2.47 -14.50 17.95
CA GLU A 120 -1.31 -15.33 17.66
C GLU A 120 -0.18 -14.38 17.26
N GLY A 121 0.78 -14.23 18.16
CA GLY A 121 2.00 -13.49 17.90
C GLY A 121 2.70 -14.01 16.64
N PRO A 122 3.59 -13.22 16.01
CA PRO A 122 4.33 -13.66 14.85
C PRO A 122 5.03 -14.99 15.16
N PRO A 123 5.03 -15.96 14.23
CA PRO A 123 5.78 -17.21 14.43
C PRO A 123 7.25 -16.88 14.72
N ALA A 124 7.86 -17.66 15.62
CA ALA A 124 9.19 -17.42 16.20
C ALA A 124 10.34 -17.38 15.18
N ASP A 125 10.08 -17.76 13.95
CA ASP A 125 11.03 -17.87 12.83
C ASP A 125 11.23 -16.58 12.01
N VAL A 126 10.65 -15.43 12.45
CA VAL A 126 10.88 -14.14 11.80
C VAL A 126 12.16 -13.44 12.26
N TYR A 127 12.84 -13.95 13.28
CA TYR A 127 14.16 -13.47 13.67
C TYR A 127 15.22 -14.12 12.77
N VAL A 128 15.63 -13.38 11.73
CA VAL A 128 16.80 -13.74 10.92
C VAL A 128 18.02 -13.58 11.82
N GLU A 129 18.62 -14.71 12.24
CA GLU A 129 20.00 -14.71 12.74
C GLU A 129 20.91 -14.17 11.62
N ARG A 130 21.81 -13.28 12.01
CA ARG A 130 22.81 -12.66 11.12
C ARG A 130 23.88 -13.65 10.76
#